data_67cbf64f43cc4802ee8fe0c15cbf0f19
#
_entry.id   67cbf64f43cc4802ee8fe0c15cbf0f19
#
_cell.length_a   1.000
_cell.length_b   1.000
_cell.length_c   1.000
_cell.angle_alpha   90.00
_cell.angle_beta   90.00
_cell.angle_gamma   90.00
#
_symmetry.space_group_name_H-M   'P 1'
#
loop_
_entity.id
_entity.type
_entity.pdbx_description
1 polymer ?
#
loop_
_entity_poly.entity_id
_entity_poly.type
_entity_poly.pdbx_seq_one_letter_code
_entity_poly.pdbx_strand_id
1 'polypeptide(L)'
;YGNNTVLSDVSLSVKPGEIHALLGENGAGKSTLMNILFGMPVIHSTGGFGGTIEFNGTPVNIENPHKAMELGIGMVHQEFMLIPGFTVAENVKLGREISSQTVASSIFGKSLERLDKPAMAEDTRVALNTIGLGVEDYARVAGMPVGYMQFIEIAREIDKTGIKLLIFDEPTAVLTESEAERLLE
;
A
#
# COMPACT_ATOMS: atom_id res chain seq x y z
N TYR A 1 -14.32 14.94 11.85
CA TYR A 1 -13.74 16.17 11.30
C TYR A 1 -14.32 17.36 12.07
N GLY A 2 -13.67 17.75 13.16
CA GLY A 2 -14.17 18.76 14.08
C GLY A 2 -15.49 18.28 14.73
N ASN A 3 -16.54 19.12 14.69
CA ASN A 3 -17.86 18.77 15.23
C ASN A 3 -18.77 18.04 14.24
N ASN A 4 -18.28 17.66 13.06
CA ASN A 4 -19.08 16.95 12.07
C ASN A 4 -18.85 15.43 12.17
N THR A 5 -19.92 14.68 12.43
CA THR A 5 -19.92 13.22 12.32
C THR A 5 -19.98 12.84 10.84
N VAL A 6 -18.93 12.20 10.34
CA VAL A 6 -18.83 11.77 8.93
C VAL A 6 -19.36 10.35 8.76
N LEU A 7 -19.18 9.49 9.77
CA LEU A 7 -19.66 8.11 9.79
C LEU A 7 -20.53 7.92 11.03
N SER A 8 -21.70 7.30 10.88
CA SER A 8 -22.60 6.96 11.97
C SER A 8 -23.14 5.56 11.76
N ASP A 9 -23.02 4.73 12.78
CA ASP A 9 -23.54 3.34 12.82
C ASP A 9 -23.08 2.47 11.64
N VAL A 10 -21.80 2.61 11.24
CA VAL A 10 -21.20 1.82 10.15
C VAL A 10 -20.66 0.52 10.71
N SER A 11 -21.10 -0.60 10.14
CA SER A 11 -20.55 -1.93 10.41
C SER A 11 -20.07 -2.55 9.10
N LEU A 12 -18.82 -3.06 9.09
CA LEU A 12 -18.20 -3.72 7.96
C LEU A 12 -17.55 -5.02 8.42
N SER A 13 -17.73 -6.08 7.67
CA SER A 13 -17.06 -7.35 7.89
C SER A 13 -16.54 -7.90 6.58
N VAL A 14 -15.27 -8.24 6.53
CA VAL A 14 -14.59 -8.78 5.33
C VAL A 14 -13.98 -10.12 5.69
N LYS A 15 -14.22 -11.14 4.87
CA LYS A 15 -13.71 -12.51 5.07
C LYS A 15 -12.40 -12.72 4.31
N PRO A 16 -11.55 -13.66 4.76
CA PRO A 16 -10.38 -14.05 3.98
C PRO A 16 -10.76 -14.49 2.56
N GLY A 17 -10.04 -13.98 1.56
CA GLY A 17 -10.29 -14.24 0.14
C GLY A 17 -11.49 -13.50 -0.46
N GLU A 18 -12.11 -12.60 0.28
CA GLU A 18 -13.23 -11.79 -0.19
C GLU A 18 -12.72 -10.51 -0.87
N ILE A 19 -13.27 -10.21 -2.05
CA ILE A 19 -13.17 -8.88 -2.68
C ILE A 19 -14.43 -8.10 -2.28
N HIS A 20 -14.24 -7.06 -1.48
CA HIS A 20 -15.33 -6.25 -0.95
C HIS A 20 -15.33 -4.85 -1.57
N ALA A 21 -16.33 -4.54 -2.40
CA ALA A 21 -16.47 -3.24 -3.01
C ALA A 21 -17.26 -2.29 -2.10
N LEU A 22 -16.64 -1.17 -1.71
CA LEU A 22 -17.28 -0.10 -0.96
C LEU A 22 -17.79 0.99 -1.92
N LEU A 23 -19.08 1.00 -2.17
CA LEU A 23 -19.72 1.92 -3.11
C LEU A 23 -20.42 3.07 -2.37
N GLY A 24 -20.44 4.24 -2.99
CA GLY A 24 -21.12 5.43 -2.44
C GLY A 24 -20.71 6.70 -3.18
N GLU A 25 -21.50 7.75 -3.03
CA GLU A 25 -21.23 9.06 -3.62
C GLU A 25 -19.95 9.70 -3.08
N ASN A 26 -19.45 10.72 -3.79
CA ASN A 26 -18.32 11.51 -3.30
C ASN A 26 -18.72 12.21 -2.00
N GLY A 27 -17.85 12.14 -0.99
CA GLY A 27 -18.15 12.68 0.34
C GLY A 27 -18.95 11.75 1.26
N ALA A 28 -19.35 10.54 0.83
CA ALA A 28 -20.09 9.57 1.66
C ALA A 28 -19.26 8.94 2.80
N GLY A 29 -17.99 9.32 2.97
CA GLY A 29 -17.13 8.83 4.05
C GLY A 29 -16.31 7.58 3.72
N LYS A 30 -16.27 7.12 2.46
CA LYS A 30 -15.48 5.95 2.03
C LYS A 30 -14.00 6.06 2.46
N SER A 31 -13.33 7.11 2.01
CA SER A 31 -11.91 7.34 2.34
C SER A 31 -11.70 7.58 3.85
N THR A 32 -12.70 8.13 4.56
CA THR A 32 -12.65 8.26 6.02
C THR A 32 -12.62 6.89 6.69
N LEU A 33 -13.45 5.93 6.25
CA LEU A 33 -13.44 4.57 6.75
C LEU A 33 -12.11 3.87 6.47
N MET A 34 -11.58 4.00 5.25
CA MET A 34 -10.27 3.45 4.87
C MET A 34 -9.14 4.06 5.70
N ASN A 35 -9.18 5.37 5.93
CA ASN A 35 -8.20 6.06 6.78
C ASN A 35 -8.26 5.60 8.25
N ILE A 36 -9.43 5.27 8.77
CA ILE A 36 -9.57 4.65 10.10
C ILE A 36 -8.90 3.28 10.12
N LEU A 37 -9.17 2.43 9.12
CA LEU A 37 -8.62 1.07 9.04
C LEU A 37 -7.10 1.07 8.84
N PHE A 38 -6.54 2.10 8.23
CA PHE A 38 -5.10 2.24 8.04
C PHE A 38 -4.39 3.09 9.11
N GLY A 39 -5.16 3.68 10.05
CA GLY A 39 -4.58 4.49 11.14
C GLY A 39 -4.00 5.82 10.68
N MET A 40 -4.60 6.46 9.68
CA MET A 40 -4.09 7.73 9.15
C MET A 40 -4.12 8.84 10.20
N PRO A 41 -3.05 9.65 10.34
CA PRO A 41 -2.96 10.71 11.36
C PRO A 41 -4.10 11.73 11.31
N VAL A 42 -4.68 11.95 10.14
CA VAL A 42 -5.82 12.86 9.96
C VAL A 42 -7.02 12.46 10.82
N ILE A 43 -7.24 11.18 11.05
CA ILE A 43 -8.33 10.69 11.90
C ILE A 43 -8.14 11.17 13.34
N HIS A 44 -6.95 10.97 13.91
CA HIS A 44 -6.65 11.36 15.29
C HIS A 44 -6.63 12.89 15.48
N SER A 45 -6.10 13.61 14.51
CA SER A 45 -6.02 15.09 14.57
C SER A 45 -7.38 15.79 14.44
N THR A 46 -8.40 15.09 13.92
CA THR A 46 -9.75 15.64 13.71
C THR A 46 -10.79 15.15 14.71
N GLY A 47 -10.36 14.53 15.80
CA GLY A 47 -11.25 14.11 16.90
C GLY A 47 -11.36 12.60 17.07
N GLY A 48 -10.72 11.81 16.22
CA GLY A 48 -10.75 10.34 16.30
C GLY A 48 -12.05 9.72 15.80
N PHE A 49 -12.28 8.48 16.22
CA PHE A 49 -13.51 7.76 15.94
C PHE A 49 -13.94 6.95 17.19
N GLY A 50 -15.24 6.67 17.28
CA GLY A 50 -15.79 5.71 18.24
C GLY A 50 -16.11 4.39 17.56
N GLY A 51 -15.94 3.29 18.29
CA GLY A 51 -16.19 1.95 17.76
C GLY A 51 -15.02 0.98 18.00
N THR A 52 -15.13 -0.22 17.46
CA THR A 52 -14.15 -1.29 17.63
C THR A 52 -13.70 -1.81 16.29
N ILE A 53 -12.39 -2.01 16.11
CA ILE A 53 -11.81 -2.72 14.98
C ILE A 53 -11.39 -4.10 15.49
N GLU A 54 -11.84 -5.15 14.81
CA GLU A 54 -11.40 -6.51 15.06
C GLU A 54 -10.62 -7.03 13.86
N PHE A 55 -9.45 -7.61 14.10
CA PHE A 55 -8.64 -8.23 13.08
C PHE A 55 -8.35 -9.69 13.45
N ASN A 56 -8.78 -10.62 12.60
CA ASN A 56 -8.76 -12.07 12.89
C ASN A 56 -9.46 -12.41 14.23
N GLY A 57 -10.61 -11.80 14.52
CA GLY A 57 -11.39 -12.03 15.73
C GLY A 57 -10.78 -11.44 17.00
N THR A 58 -9.76 -10.62 16.90
CA THR A 58 -9.13 -9.96 18.04
C THR A 58 -9.29 -8.44 17.92
N PRO A 59 -9.80 -7.77 18.98
CA PRO A 59 -9.84 -6.31 19.00
C PRO A 59 -8.43 -5.71 18.87
N VAL A 60 -8.29 -4.74 17.97
CA VAL A 60 -7.01 -4.06 17.70
C VAL A 60 -7.18 -2.55 17.78
N ASN A 61 -6.12 -1.87 18.19
CA ASN A 61 -6.01 -0.42 18.13
C ASN A 61 -4.99 -0.04 17.08
N ILE A 62 -5.44 0.63 16.01
CA ILE A 62 -4.60 1.03 14.88
C ILE A 62 -4.32 2.54 15.01
N GLU A 63 -3.26 2.87 15.73
CA GLU A 63 -2.91 4.26 16.07
C GLU A 63 -2.19 5.00 14.94
N ASN A 64 -1.59 4.26 14.02
CA ASN A 64 -0.81 4.82 12.91
C ASN A 64 -0.63 3.80 11.78
N PRO A 65 -0.22 4.23 10.58
CA PRO A 65 0.01 3.33 9.45
C PRO A 65 1.03 2.22 9.71
N HIS A 66 2.03 2.47 10.54
CA HIS A 66 3.02 1.45 10.89
C HIS A 66 2.35 0.28 11.62
N LYS A 67 1.42 0.58 12.54
CA LYS A 67 0.65 -0.45 13.25
C LYS A 67 -0.27 -1.24 12.33
N ALA A 68 -0.89 -0.58 11.34
CA ALA A 68 -1.66 -1.26 10.30
C ALA A 68 -0.77 -2.23 9.50
N MET A 69 0.40 -1.78 9.07
CA MET A 69 1.36 -2.63 8.34
C MET A 69 1.87 -3.82 9.17
N GLU A 70 2.11 -3.66 10.46
CA GLU A 70 2.46 -4.76 11.38
C GLU A 70 1.37 -5.85 11.44
N LEU A 71 0.10 -5.45 11.35
CA LEU A 71 -1.04 -6.37 11.31
C LEU A 71 -1.19 -7.06 9.94
N GLY A 72 -0.48 -6.58 8.92
CA GLY A 72 -0.59 -7.05 7.55
C GLY A 72 -1.66 -6.31 6.74
N ILE A 73 -1.97 -5.07 7.09
CA ILE A 73 -2.87 -4.21 6.33
C ILE A 73 -2.01 -3.32 5.42
N GLY A 74 -2.21 -3.42 4.11
CA GLY A 74 -1.63 -2.54 3.10
C GLY A 74 -2.68 -1.55 2.57
N MET A 75 -2.24 -0.42 2.04
CA MET A 75 -3.12 0.56 1.43
C MET A 75 -2.50 1.18 0.18
N VAL A 76 -3.25 1.13 -0.91
CA VAL A 76 -2.98 1.87 -2.14
C VAL A 76 -3.80 3.15 -2.09
N HIS A 77 -3.10 4.29 -2.07
CA HIS A 77 -3.71 5.61 -1.96
C HIS A 77 -4.18 6.13 -3.31
N GLN A 78 -5.11 7.08 -3.30
CA GLN A 78 -5.54 7.81 -4.48
C GLN A 78 -4.42 8.66 -5.10
N GLU A 79 -3.54 9.24 -4.26
CA GLU A 79 -2.37 9.99 -4.71
C GLU A 79 -1.14 9.08 -4.79
N PHE A 80 -0.34 9.25 -5.85
CA PHE A 80 0.87 8.45 -6.04
C PHE A 80 1.95 8.81 -5.02
N MET A 81 2.46 7.79 -4.36
CA MET A 81 3.58 7.88 -3.42
C MET A 81 4.92 7.48 -4.04
N LEU A 82 4.97 7.34 -5.38
CA LEU A 82 6.18 6.98 -6.10
C LEU A 82 7.14 8.17 -6.21
N ILE A 83 8.43 7.89 -6.11
CA ILE A 83 9.49 8.88 -6.30
C ILE A 83 9.87 8.90 -7.79
N PRO A 84 9.58 9.99 -8.54
CA PRO A 84 9.76 10.00 -9.99
C PRO A 84 11.18 9.74 -10.46
N GLY A 85 12.19 10.18 -9.67
CA GLY A 85 13.61 10.00 -9.99
C GLY A 85 14.14 8.57 -9.80
N PHE A 86 13.39 7.73 -9.12
CA PHE A 86 13.76 6.35 -8.82
C PHE A 86 13.30 5.40 -9.95
N THR A 87 13.95 4.25 -10.01
CA THR A 87 13.50 3.14 -10.85
C THR A 87 12.29 2.44 -10.25
N VAL A 88 11.64 1.59 -11.03
CA VAL A 88 10.54 0.74 -10.55
C VAL A 88 10.99 -0.09 -9.34
N ALA A 89 12.15 -0.78 -9.45
CA ALA A 89 12.67 -1.58 -8.34
C ALA A 89 12.98 -0.74 -7.09
N GLU A 90 13.55 0.44 -7.26
CA GLU A 90 13.84 1.34 -6.14
C GLU A 90 12.54 1.85 -5.46
N ASN A 91 11.47 2.07 -6.22
CA ASN A 91 10.17 2.45 -5.66
C ASN A 91 9.48 1.28 -4.95
N VAL A 92 9.47 0.09 -5.56
CA VAL A 92 8.84 -1.10 -4.97
C VAL A 92 9.53 -1.50 -3.66
N LYS A 93 10.86 -1.41 -3.61
CA LYS A 93 11.67 -1.77 -2.44
C LYS A 93 11.93 -0.63 -1.45
N LEU A 94 11.37 0.54 -1.66
CA LEU A 94 11.60 1.72 -0.80
C LEU A 94 11.25 1.41 0.67
N GLY A 95 12.23 1.63 1.56
CA GLY A 95 12.12 1.33 2.99
C GLY A 95 12.20 -0.16 3.35
N ARG A 96 12.44 -1.03 2.35
CA ARG A 96 12.61 -2.49 2.51
C ARG A 96 13.72 -2.98 1.59
N GLU A 97 14.73 -2.13 1.40
CA GLU A 97 15.86 -2.41 0.53
C GLU A 97 16.59 -3.68 1.00
N ILE A 98 16.93 -4.54 0.05
CA ILE A 98 17.74 -5.73 0.30
C ILE A 98 19.19 -5.27 0.35
N SER A 99 19.87 -5.58 1.46
CA SER A 99 21.28 -5.29 1.63
C SER A 99 22.11 -6.57 1.72
N SER A 100 23.32 -6.52 1.18
CA SER A 100 24.30 -7.58 1.28
C SER A 100 25.44 -7.15 2.21
N GLN A 101 25.91 -8.12 3.01
CA GLN A 101 27.05 -7.90 3.90
C GLN A 101 28.32 -7.69 3.10
N THR A 102 29.08 -6.68 3.47
CA THR A 102 30.44 -6.45 2.97
C THR A 102 31.46 -6.78 4.05
N VAL A 103 32.72 -6.97 3.69
CA VAL A 103 33.80 -7.16 4.66
C VAL A 103 33.87 -5.97 5.66
N ALA A 104 33.60 -4.77 5.19
CA ALA A 104 33.54 -3.58 6.02
C ALA A 104 32.35 -3.59 6.98
N SER A 105 31.15 -4.06 6.54
CA SER A 105 29.96 -4.12 7.40
C SER A 105 30.08 -5.19 8.48
N SER A 106 30.81 -6.27 8.24
CA SER A 106 31.06 -7.31 9.25
C SER A 106 31.95 -6.82 10.40
N ILE A 107 32.79 -5.77 10.18
CA ILE A 107 33.71 -5.20 11.18
C ILE A 107 33.08 -3.94 11.80
N PHE A 108 32.48 -3.06 11.02
CA PHE A 108 32.03 -1.72 11.43
C PHE A 108 30.50 -1.56 11.54
N GLY A 109 29.73 -2.65 11.34
CA GLY A 109 28.30 -2.67 11.54
C GLY A 109 27.46 -2.41 10.27
N LYS A 110 26.14 -2.57 10.43
CA LYS A 110 25.15 -2.57 9.33
C LYS A 110 25.15 -1.31 8.45
N SER A 111 25.59 -0.18 8.95
CA SER A 111 25.66 1.09 8.20
C SER A 111 26.55 1.03 6.94
N LEU A 112 27.40 0.01 6.83
CA LEU A 112 28.30 -0.21 5.69
C LEU A 112 27.87 -1.39 4.81
N GLU A 113 26.65 -1.88 4.97
CA GLU A 113 26.04 -2.82 4.04
C GLU A 113 25.80 -2.14 2.68
N ARG A 114 25.91 -2.91 1.61
CA ARG A 114 25.65 -2.44 0.25
C ARG A 114 24.27 -2.92 -0.19
N LEU A 115 23.54 -2.06 -0.88
CA LEU A 115 22.28 -2.46 -1.52
C LEU A 115 22.52 -3.60 -2.52
N ASP A 116 21.75 -4.67 -2.39
CA ASP A 116 21.74 -5.79 -3.33
C ASP A 116 20.73 -5.49 -4.44
N LYS A 117 21.17 -4.66 -5.40
CA LYS A 117 20.31 -4.29 -6.53
C LYS A 117 19.82 -5.48 -7.36
N PRO A 118 20.63 -6.52 -7.64
CA PRO A 118 20.13 -7.71 -8.33
C PRO A 118 19.00 -8.42 -7.59
N ALA A 119 19.13 -8.62 -6.27
CA ALA A 119 18.08 -9.24 -5.46
C ALA A 119 16.80 -8.39 -5.42
N MET A 120 16.95 -7.06 -5.26
CA MET A 120 15.83 -6.11 -5.33
C MET A 120 15.11 -6.18 -6.69
N ALA A 121 15.85 -6.26 -7.78
CA ALA A 121 15.31 -6.38 -9.13
C ALA A 121 14.52 -7.68 -9.32
N GLU A 122 15.05 -8.80 -8.86
CA GLU A 122 14.40 -10.11 -8.95
C GLU A 122 13.08 -10.15 -8.19
N ASP A 123 13.07 -9.73 -6.91
CA ASP A 123 11.86 -9.66 -6.12
C ASP A 123 10.81 -8.73 -6.75
N THR A 124 11.27 -7.58 -7.29
CA THR A 124 10.38 -6.65 -7.99
C THR A 124 9.73 -7.28 -9.21
N ARG A 125 10.50 -8.05 -10.01
CA ARG A 125 9.94 -8.76 -11.17
C ARG A 125 8.87 -9.77 -10.75
N VAL A 126 9.07 -10.46 -9.63
CA VAL A 126 8.04 -11.37 -9.09
C VAL A 126 6.76 -10.60 -8.78
N ALA A 127 6.85 -9.46 -8.09
CA ALA A 127 5.68 -8.63 -7.78
C ALA A 127 4.99 -8.10 -9.05
N LEU A 128 5.76 -7.59 -10.01
CA LEU A 128 5.23 -7.09 -11.30
C LEU A 128 4.55 -8.19 -12.11
N ASN A 129 5.14 -9.38 -12.15
CA ASN A 129 4.58 -10.54 -12.85
C ASN A 129 3.27 -11.01 -12.19
N THR A 130 3.16 -10.94 -10.86
CA THR A 130 1.94 -11.32 -10.13
C THR A 130 0.74 -10.48 -10.56
N ILE A 131 0.96 -9.20 -10.88
CA ILE A 131 -0.09 -8.30 -11.37
C ILE A 131 -0.11 -8.18 -12.91
N GLY A 132 0.65 -9.00 -13.61
CA GLY A 132 0.69 -9.02 -15.07
C GLY A 132 1.25 -7.75 -15.70
N LEU A 133 2.06 -6.94 -14.99
CA LEU A 133 2.62 -5.70 -15.50
C LEU A 133 3.95 -5.93 -16.23
N GLY A 134 3.95 -5.77 -17.56
CA GLY A 134 5.13 -5.87 -18.41
C GLY A 134 5.96 -4.58 -18.41
N VAL A 135 6.58 -4.25 -17.29
CA VAL A 135 7.47 -3.09 -17.12
C VAL A 135 8.83 -3.57 -16.63
N GLU A 136 9.89 -2.95 -17.14
CA GLU A 136 11.25 -3.24 -16.75
C GLU A 136 11.56 -2.66 -15.35
N ASP A 137 12.15 -3.46 -14.49
CA ASP A 137 12.49 -3.10 -13.10
C ASP A 137 13.47 -1.91 -13.00
N TYR A 138 14.32 -1.73 -14.01
CA TYR A 138 15.29 -0.62 -14.09
C TYR A 138 14.71 0.65 -14.73
N ALA A 139 13.50 0.62 -15.28
CA ALA A 139 12.88 1.80 -15.88
C ALA A 139 12.59 2.86 -14.80
N ARG A 140 12.76 4.14 -15.15
CA ARG A 140 12.44 5.25 -14.25
C ARG A 140 10.95 5.53 -14.28
N VAL A 141 10.38 5.84 -13.12
CA VAL A 141 8.94 6.15 -12.99
C VAL A 141 8.59 7.50 -13.63
N ALA A 142 9.55 8.44 -13.66
CA ALA A 142 9.35 9.74 -14.30
C ALA A 142 8.90 9.63 -15.76
N GLY A 143 7.73 10.18 -16.07
CA GLY A 143 7.17 10.18 -17.43
C GLY A 143 6.41 8.91 -17.82
N MET A 144 6.25 7.95 -16.91
CA MET A 144 5.40 6.81 -17.16
C MET A 144 3.91 7.21 -17.24
N PRO A 145 3.11 6.51 -18.05
CA PRO A 145 1.66 6.65 -18.01
C PRO A 145 1.10 6.40 -16.61
N VAL A 146 0.02 7.11 -16.27
CA VAL A 146 -0.59 7.07 -14.93
C VAL A 146 -1.04 5.66 -14.54
N GLY A 147 -1.59 4.88 -15.50
CA GLY A 147 -1.97 3.49 -15.27
C GLY A 147 -0.78 2.63 -14.83
N TYR A 148 0.38 2.78 -15.45
CA TYR A 148 1.59 2.06 -15.03
C TYR A 148 2.03 2.44 -13.62
N MET A 149 1.96 3.72 -13.27
CA MET A 149 2.27 4.18 -11.91
C MET A 149 1.33 3.55 -10.88
N GLN A 150 0.04 3.43 -11.19
CA GLN A 150 -0.93 2.76 -10.32
C GLN A 150 -0.56 1.28 -10.07
N PHE A 151 -0.23 0.55 -11.12
CA PHE A 151 0.20 -0.84 -10.98
C PHE A 151 1.52 -0.98 -10.20
N ILE A 152 2.46 -0.04 -10.34
CA ILE A 152 3.70 -0.04 -9.53
C ILE A 152 3.40 0.19 -8.05
N GLU A 153 2.45 1.07 -7.71
CA GLU A 153 1.97 1.23 -6.33
C GLU A 153 1.39 -0.08 -5.77
N ILE A 154 0.58 -0.77 -6.58
CA ILE A 154 0.00 -2.06 -6.20
C ILE A 154 1.11 -3.11 -6.02
N ALA A 155 2.07 -3.20 -6.95
CA ALA A 155 3.23 -4.08 -6.83
C ALA A 155 4.01 -3.83 -5.54
N ARG A 156 4.21 -2.56 -5.17
CA ARG A 156 4.87 -2.18 -3.92
C ARG A 156 4.14 -2.67 -2.68
N GLU A 157 2.81 -2.65 -2.70
CA GLU A 157 2.02 -3.16 -1.58
C GLU A 157 2.02 -4.69 -1.53
N ILE A 158 1.89 -5.36 -2.66
CA ILE A 158 1.90 -6.84 -2.75
C ILE A 158 3.27 -7.42 -2.38
N ASP A 159 4.35 -6.72 -2.72
CA ASP A 159 5.73 -7.13 -2.37
C ASP A 159 5.99 -7.14 -0.85
N LYS A 160 5.15 -6.50 -0.05
CA LYS A 160 5.24 -6.56 1.40
C LYS A 160 4.90 -7.96 1.90
N THR A 161 5.75 -8.52 2.73
CA THR A 161 5.51 -9.84 3.33
C THR A 161 4.38 -9.78 4.36
N GLY A 162 3.51 -10.80 4.35
CA GLY A 162 2.48 -10.96 5.38
C GLY A 162 1.23 -10.09 5.19
N ILE A 163 0.99 -9.54 4.01
CA ILE A 163 -0.27 -8.84 3.70
C ILE A 163 -1.45 -9.80 3.85
N LYS A 164 -2.45 -9.36 4.59
CA LYS A 164 -3.70 -10.07 4.87
C LYS A 164 -4.92 -9.30 4.41
N LEU A 165 -4.83 -7.97 4.37
CA LEU A 165 -5.86 -7.07 3.88
C LEU A 165 -5.19 -6.00 3.02
N LEU A 166 -5.69 -5.82 1.81
CA LEU A 166 -5.26 -4.73 0.93
C LEU A 166 -6.44 -3.78 0.71
N ILE A 167 -6.22 -2.53 1.03
CA ILE A 167 -7.21 -1.46 0.90
C ILE A 167 -6.86 -0.64 -0.34
N PHE A 168 -7.85 -0.40 -1.19
CA PHE A 168 -7.73 0.47 -2.36
C PHE A 168 -8.64 1.69 -2.22
N ASP A 169 -8.06 2.88 -2.27
CA ASP A 169 -8.85 4.13 -2.30
C ASP A 169 -8.92 4.66 -3.73
N GLU A 170 -10.06 4.41 -4.39
CA GLU A 170 -10.36 4.80 -5.78
C GLU A 170 -9.30 4.34 -6.82
N PRO A 171 -8.87 3.07 -6.84
CA PRO A 171 -7.75 2.60 -7.67
C PRO A 171 -8.00 2.72 -9.18
N THR A 172 -9.25 2.79 -9.60
CA THR A 172 -9.65 2.82 -11.01
C THR A 172 -9.89 4.22 -11.56
N ALA A 173 -9.82 5.26 -10.72
CA ALA A 173 -10.12 6.63 -11.14
C ALA A 173 -9.25 7.14 -12.30
N VAL A 174 -8.08 6.55 -12.49
CA VAL A 174 -7.08 6.94 -13.49
C VAL A 174 -6.77 5.82 -14.49
N LEU A 175 -7.42 4.65 -14.37
CA LEU A 175 -7.21 3.51 -15.24
C LEU A 175 -8.17 3.53 -16.44
N THR A 176 -7.70 3.03 -17.56
CA THR A 176 -8.57 2.68 -18.69
C THR A 176 -9.41 1.45 -18.33
N GLU A 177 -10.51 1.22 -19.06
CA GLU A 177 -11.40 0.07 -18.83
C GLU A 177 -10.64 -1.26 -18.85
N SER A 178 -9.74 -1.46 -19.81
CA SER A 178 -8.91 -2.67 -19.91
C SER A 178 -7.89 -2.82 -18.79
N GLU A 179 -7.37 -1.71 -18.24
CA GLU A 179 -6.48 -1.74 -17.07
C GLU A 179 -7.26 -2.04 -15.79
N ALA A 180 -8.48 -1.51 -15.67
CA ALA A 180 -9.36 -1.80 -14.53
C ALA A 180 -9.79 -3.27 -14.51
N GLU A 181 -10.15 -3.86 -15.67
CA GLU A 181 -10.44 -5.28 -15.79
C GLU A 181 -9.27 -6.15 -15.31
N ARG A 182 -8.03 -5.83 -15.76
CA ARG A 182 -6.83 -6.55 -15.33
C ARG A 182 -6.54 -6.44 -13.83
N LEU A 183 -6.96 -5.38 -13.18
CA LEU A 183 -6.82 -5.23 -11.73
C LEU A 183 -7.77 -6.16 -10.97
N LEU A 184 -8.91 -6.54 -11.57
CA LEU A 184 -9.93 -7.36 -10.94
C LEU A 184 -9.77 -8.88 -11.20
N GLU A 185 -8.87 -9.26 -12.11
CA GLU A 185 -8.48 -10.66 -12.38
C GLU A 185 -7.45 -11.17 -11.35
#